data_f668cdea767ca94f77a0f3fcf389c4ea
#
_entry.id   f668cdea767ca94f77a0f3fcf389c4ea
#
_cell.length_a   1.000
_cell.length_b   1.000
_cell.length_c   1.000
_cell.angle_alpha   90.00
_cell.angle_beta   90.00
_cell.angle_gamma   90.00
#
_symmetry.space_group_name_H-M   'P 1'
#
loop_
_entity.id
_entity.type
_entity.pdbx_description
1 polymer ?
#
loop_
_entity_poly.entity_id
_entity_poly.type
_entity_poly.pdbx_seq_one_letter_code
_entity_poly.pdbx_strand_id
1 'polypeptide(L)'
;MLNRSGIENLTLGAPAQILANVELQASIGCVVAQDLGVTQDDGKKIAYAGTPISINPANRSAAAVAAGTKTPAAWAFAITTAFAADEVLTVDSVNYTCKATENVGSKQFAGSTAAEQAASLLKMLASDTYAFSAGTAAGQIVATQKTASSTETAVVVSKTASTGAFSAVEKIASYSEAAGNALLLHDVDVTSGAANGTALIFGFVNWNLINSTIQSSVSTGINAYGAVSVIKM
;
A
#
# COMPACT_ATOMS: atom_id res chain seq x y z
N MET A 1 41.72 -15.00 23.39
CA MET A 1 40.39 -15.11 24.07
C MET A 1 39.68 -13.79 23.84
N LEU A 2 38.69 -13.76 23.00
CA LEU A 2 37.85 -12.59 22.85
C LEU A 2 37.06 -12.38 24.14
N ASN A 3 37.31 -11.27 24.81
CA ASN A 3 36.63 -10.90 26.02
C ASN A 3 35.14 -10.67 25.69
N ARG A 4 34.27 -11.55 26.13
CA ARG A 4 32.82 -11.45 25.97
C ARG A 4 32.17 -10.38 26.83
N SER A 5 32.94 -9.72 27.69
CA SER A 5 32.40 -8.70 28.59
C SER A 5 31.76 -7.51 27.90
N GLY A 6 32.18 -7.23 26.66
CA GLY A 6 31.52 -6.20 25.85
C GLY A 6 30.15 -6.60 25.28
N ILE A 7 29.86 -7.90 25.26
CA ILE A 7 28.56 -8.42 24.83
C ILE A 7 27.61 -8.54 26.03
N GLU A 8 28.15 -8.76 27.22
CA GLU A 8 27.38 -8.85 28.48
C GLU A 8 26.87 -7.50 28.95
N ASN A 9 27.51 -6.41 28.57
CA ASN A 9 27.02 -5.07 28.84
C ASN A 9 25.90 -4.62 27.84
N LEU A 10 25.62 -5.41 26.86
CA LEU A 10 24.29 -5.46 26.24
C LEU A 10 23.34 -6.22 27.19
N THR A 11 23.17 -5.74 28.37
CA THR A 11 22.03 -6.00 29.26
C THR A 11 20.78 -5.23 28.83
N LEU A 12 20.65 -5.06 27.56
CA LEU A 12 19.38 -5.11 26.89
C LEU A 12 18.95 -6.56 27.03
N GLY A 13 17.93 -6.86 27.83
CA GLY A 13 17.51 -8.22 28.16
C GLY A 13 17.77 -9.24 27.04
N ALA A 14 17.81 -10.48 27.36
CA ALA A 14 18.05 -11.52 26.37
C ALA A 14 17.32 -11.18 25.08
N PRO A 15 17.98 -11.20 23.91
CA PRO A 15 17.35 -10.80 22.66
C PRO A 15 16.02 -11.49 22.54
N ALA A 16 14.96 -10.73 22.34
CA ALA A 16 13.61 -11.26 22.32
C ALA A 16 13.55 -12.41 21.31
N GLN A 17 13.34 -13.61 21.81
CA GLN A 17 13.26 -14.81 20.98
C GLN A 17 11.86 -14.85 20.37
N ILE A 18 11.70 -14.31 19.19
CA ILE A 18 10.41 -14.31 18.46
C ILE A 18 10.14 -15.63 17.74
N LEU A 19 11.14 -16.48 17.56
CA LEU A 19 11.01 -17.72 16.80
C LEU A 19 10.14 -18.75 17.53
N ALA A 20 9.19 -19.32 16.82
CA ALA A 20 8.41 -20.48 17.28
C ALA A 20 9.21 -21.78 17.11
N ASN A 21 10.14 -21.82 16.17
CA ASN A 21 11.05 -22.93 15.95
C ASN A 21 12.43 -22.39 15.53
N VAL A 22 13.45 -22.68 16.34
CA VAL A 22 14.83 -22.23 16.12
C VAL A 22 15.62 -23.10 15.13
N GLU A 23 15.18 -24.31 14.88
CA GLU A 23 15.89 -25.26 13.99
C GLU A 23 15.59 -25.03 12.52
N LEU A 24 14.40 -24.50 12.22
CA LEU A 24 13.93 -24.25 10.85
C LEU A 24 13.89 -22.75 10.57
N GLN A 25 15.04 -22.15 10.36
CA GLN A 25 15.14 -20.73 10.00
C GLN A 25 16.26 -20.47 9.00
N ALA A 26 16.07 -19.45 8.18
CA ALA A 26 17.14 -18.84 7.42
C ALA A 26 17.10 -17.32 7.61
N SER A 27 18.25 -16.73 7.82
CA SER A 27 18.40 -15.31 8.04
C SER A 27 19.60 -14.75 7.27
N ILE A 28 19.58 -13.46 6.97
CA ILE A 28 20.68 -12.76 6.33
C ILE A 28 20.98 -11.46 7.07
N GLY A 29 22.25 -11.06 7.10
CA GLY A 29 22.66 -9.76 7.63
C GLY A 29 22.11 -8.63 6.74
N CYS A 30 21.63 -7.56 7.36
CA CYS A 30 21.10 -6.39 6.69
C CYS A 30 21.50 -5.11 7.40
N VAL A 31 21.33 -3.97 6.72
CA VAL A 31 21.47 -2.63 7.29
C VAL A 31 20.07 -2.09 7.55
N VAL A 32 19.74 -1.90 8.82
CA VAL A 32 18.43 -1.43 9.30
C VAL A 32 18.42 0.08 9.28
N ALA A 33 17.50 0.69 8.57
CA ALA A 33 17.37 2.14 8.48
C ALA A 33 16.84 2.75 9.80
N GLN A 34 17.21 4.00 10.08
CA GLN A 34 16.85 4.69 11.33
C GLN A 34 15.32 4.91 11.47
N ASP A 35 14.61 5.05 10.36
CA ASP A 35 13.17 5.27 10.32
C ASP A 35 12.35 4.03 10.74
N LEU A 36 12.98 2.84 10.78
CA LEU A 36 12.41 1.63 11.37
C LEU A 36 12.33 1.66 12.90
N GLY A 37 13.07 2.57 13.53
CA GLY A 37 13.12 2.66 14.98
C GLY A 37 11.92 3.38 15.58
N VAL A 38 11.32 2.75 16.60
CA VAL A 38 10.32 3.37 17.47
C VAL A 38 11.05 4.17 18.54
N THR A 39 10.71 5.45 18.69
CA THR A 39 11.30 6.31 19.71
C THR A 39 10.78 5.90 21.09
N GLN A 40 11.70 5.69 22.02
CA GLN A 40 11.44 5.36 23.42
C GLN A 40 11.37 6.65 24.26
N ASP A 41 10.86 6.53 25.49
CA ASP A 41 10.76 7.65 26.44
C ASP A 41 12.12 8.24 26.80
N ASP A 42 13.18 7.44 26.74
CA ASP A 42 14.57 7.88 26.96
C ASP A 42 15.25 8.50 25.72
N GLY A 43 14.50 8.66 24.64
CA GLY A 43 14.96 9.24 23.38
C GLY A 43 15.70 8.27 22.45
N LYS A 44 15.88 7.02 22.84
CA LYS A 44 16.44 5.99 21.94
C LYS A 44 15.45 5.61 20.86
N LYS A 45 15.99 5.13 19.74
CA LYS A 45 15.21 4.53 18.67
C LYS A 45 15.56 3.05 18.52
N ILE A 46 14.58 2.20 18.78
CA ILE A 46 14.75 0.75 18.71
C ILE A 46 13.86 0.19 17.60
N ALA A 47 14.47 -0.46 16.62
CA ALA A 47 13.74 -1.31 15.68
C ALA A 47 13.56 -2.69 16.33
N TYR A 48 12.33 -3.04 16.67
CA TYR A 48 12.03 -4.25 17.41
C TYR A 48 12.08 -5.51 16.55
N ALA A 49 12.48 -6.62 17.15
CA ALA A 49 12.32 -7.95 16.57
C ALA A 49 10.86 -8.21 16.16
N GLY A 50 10.66 -8.75 14.97
CA GLY A 50 9.33 -8.91 14.39
C GLY A 50 8.85 -7.72 13.54
N THR A 51 9.60 -6.61 13.49
CA THR A 51 9.27 -5.50 12.59
C THR A 51 9.29 -5.99 11.14
N PRO A 52 8.19 -5.79 10.38
CA PRO A 52 8.15 -6.09 8.95
C PRO A 52 9.14 -5.22 8.18
N ILE A 53 9.96 -5.85 7.35
CA ILE A 53 10.97 -5.16 6.55
C ILE A 53 10.92 -5.64 5.10
N SER A 54 11.24 -4.74 4.19
CA SER A 54 11.55 -5.07 2.80
C SER A 54 13.07 -5.09 2.65
N ILE A 55 13.62 -6.29 2.43
CA ILE A 55 15.04 -6.44 2.21
C ILE A 55 15.34 -6.45 0.71
N ASN A 56 16.31 -5.64 0.31
CA ASN A 56 16.85 -5.69 -1.04
C ASN A 56 18.06 -6.64 -1.04
N PRO A 57 17.98 -7.79 -1.72
CA PRO A 57 19.08 -8.77 -1.72
C PRO A 57 20.37 -8.24 -2.33
N ALA A 58 20.29 -7.26 -3.25
CA ALA A 58 21.46 -6.76 -3.98
C ALA A 58 22.39 -5.93 -3.10
N ASN A 59 21.85 -5.12 -2.19
CA ASN A 59 22.63 -4.24 -1.32
C ASN A 59 22.43 -4.52 0.17
N ARG A 60 21.60 -5.53 0.50
CA ARG A 60 21.26 -5.92 1.88
C ARG A 60 20.67 -4.78 2.72
N SER A 61 20.09 -3.77 2.09
CA SER A 61 19.36 -2.74 2.83
C SER A 61 18.01 -3.29 3.27
N ALA A 62 17.70 -3.11 4.56
CA ALA A 62 16.37 -3.30 5.12
C ALA A 62 15.71 -1.94 5.20
N ALA A 63 14.84 -1.66 4.27
CA ALA A 63 13.97 -0.50 4.36
C ALA A 63 12.73 -0.84 5.20
N ALA A 64 12.17 0.17 5.85
CA ALA A 64 10.80 0.08 6.33
C ALA A 64 9.93 -0.41 5.17
N VAL A 65 9.28 -1.53 5.38
CA VAL A 65 7.96 -1.59 4.82
C VAL A 65 7.23 -0.54 5.63
N ALA A 66 6.95 0.60 5.03
CA ALA A 66 6.02 1.53 5.63
C ALA A 66 4.80 0.68 5.97
N ALA A 67 4.64 0.35 7.25
CA ALA A 67 3.63 -0.56 7.73
C ALA A 67 2.32 -0.11 7.14
N GLY A 68 1.76 -0.93 6.23
CA GLY A 68 0.54 -0.60 5.54
C GLY A 68 0.64 0.49 4.47
N THR A 69 1.67 0.53 3.61
CA THR A 69 1.48 1.18 2.31
C THR A 69 0.40 0.41 1.59
N LYS A 70 -0.81 0.82 1.86
CA LYS A 70 -2.02 0.25 1.27
C LYS A 70 -2.18 0.89 -0.09
N THR A 71 -2.10 0.07 -1.13
CA THR A 71 -2.44 0.52 -2.48
C THR A 71 -3.95 0.35 -2.64
N PRO A 72 -4.69 1.44 -2.91
CA PRO A 72 -6.12 1.35 -3.10
C PRO A 72 -6.47 0.63 -4.40
N ALA A 73 -7.62 -0.01 -4.42
CA ALA A 73 -8.18 -0.57 -5.63
C ALA A 73 -8.53 0.54 -6.63
N ALA A 74 -8.39 0.24 -7.92
CA ALA A 74 -8.69 1.17 -8.99
C ALA A 74 -9.45 0.48 -10.14
N TRP A 75 -10.34 1.24 -10.76
CA TRP A 75 -11.12 0.84 -11.92
C TRP A 75 -10.94 1.83 -13.05
N ALA A 76 -11.12 1.37 -14.27
CA ALA A 76 -11.07 2.21 -15.44
C ALA A 76 -12.34 2.05 -16.29
N PHE A 77 -12.76 3.13 -16.91
CA PHE A 77 -13.74 3.15 -17.99
C PHE A 77 -13.30 4.18 -19.04
N ALA A 78 -13.77 4.07 -20.25
CA ALA A 78 -13.42 5.00 -21.30
C ALA A 78 -14.68 5.47 -22.05
N ILE A 79 -14.76 6.75 -22.41
CA ILE A 79 -15.72 7.19 -23.41
C ILE A 79 -15.24 6.62 -24.75
N THR A 80 -16.05 5.77 -25.36
CA THR A 80 -15.72 5.07 -26.62
C THR A 80 -16.37 5.73 -27.83
N THR A 81 -17.51 6.37 -27.62
CA THR A 81 -18.20 7.16 -28.61
C THR A 81 -18.60 8.49 -28.00
N ALA A 82 -18.32 9.59 -28.68
CA ALA A 82 -18.66 10.92 -28.20
C ALA A 82 -20.18 11.08 -27.97
N PHE A 83 -20.52 11.69 -26.85
CA PHE A 83 -21.89 12.00 -26.48
C PHE A 83 -22.38 13.19 -27.32
N ALA A 84 -23.64 13.12 -27.78
CA ALA A 84 -24.30 14.24 -28.38
C ALA A 84 -24.71 15.28 -27.32
N ALA A 85 -25.07 16.48 -27.80
CA ALA A 85 -25.56 17.52 -26.90
C ALA A 85 -26.82 17.03 -26.15
N ASP A 86 -26.90 17.37 -24.86
CA ASP A 86 -27.96 17.02 -23.92
C ASP A 86 -27.97 15.54 -23.45
N GLU A 87 -27.10 14.72 -23.98
CA GLU A 87 -26.90 13.37 -23.44
C GLU A 87 -26.21 13.41 -22.07
N VAL A 88 -26.54 12.44 -21.21
CA VAL A 88 -26.09 12.40 -19.82
C VAL A 88 -25.25 11.16 -19.57
N LEU A 89 -24.09 11.35 -18.95
CA LEU A 89 -23.27 10.30 -18.32
C LEU A 89 -23.38 10.46 -16.81
N THR A 90 -23.71 9.38 -16.12
CA THR A 90 -23.77 9.34 -14.66
C THR A 90 -22.55 8.59 -14.12
N VAL A 91 -21.79 9.21 -13.25
CA VAL A 91 -20.63 8.62 -12.58
C VAL A 91 -20.81 8.78 -11.09
N ASP A 92 -20.73 7.67 -10.34
CA ASP A 92 -20.90 7.64 -8.90
C ASP A 92 -22.16 8.39 -8.42
N SER A 93 -23.29 8.12 -9.10
CA SER A 93 -24.60 8.73 -8.86
C SER A 93 -24.72 10.23 -9.19
N VAL A 94 -23.70 10.82 -9.78
CA VAL A 94 -23.71 12.23 -10.21
C VAL A 94 -23.88 12.31 -11.72
N ASN A 95 -24.82 13.15 -12.15
CA ASN A 95 -25.11 13.38 -13.57
C ASN A 95 -24.21 14.44 -14.17
N TYR A 96 -23.64 14.15 -15.31
CA TYR A 96 -22.85 15.04 -16.15
C TYR A 96 -23.48 15.13 -17.53
N THR A 97 -23.79 16.32 -18.00
CA THR A 97 -24.48 16.52 -19.27
C THR A 97 -23.50 16.99 -20.34
N CYS A 98 -23.55 16.39 -21.52
CA CYS A 98 -22.78 16.86 -22.66
C CYS A 98 -23.40 18.15 -23.21
N LYS A 99 -22.59 19.17 -23.45
CA LYS A 99 -23.02 20.46 -24.04
C LYS A 99 -21.98 20.93 -25.05
N ALA A 100 -22.36 21.92 -25.85
CA ALA A 100 -21.45 22.54 -26.82
C ALA A 100 -20.27 23.27 -26.13
N THR A 101 -20.47 23.76 -24.92
CA THR A 101 -19.47 24.48 -24.14
C THR A 101 -19.35 23.87 -22.74
N GLU A 102 -18.12 23.70 -22.27
CA GLU A 102 -17.81 23.19 -20.94
C GLU A 102 -18.26 24.18 -19.85
N ASN A 103 -18.89 23.65 -18.79
CA ASN A 103 -19.22 24.41 -17.59
C ASN A 103 -19.06 23.49 -16.35
N VAL A 104 -17.93 23.63 -15.66
CA VAL A 104 -17.59 22.81 -14.50
C VAL A 104 -18.62 22.98 -13.37
N GLY A 105 -19.05 24.22 -13.09
CA GLY A 105 -20.01 24.51 -12.03
C GLY A 105 -21.39 23.89 -12.26
N SER A 106 -21.79 23.73 -13.51
CA SER A 106 -23.06 23.10 -13.92
C SER A 106 -22.91 21.62 -14.29
N LYS A 107 -21.72 21.02 -14.10
CA LYS A 107 -21.38 19.64 -14.46
C LYS A 107 -21.66 19.34 -15.96
N GLN A 108 -21.27 20.27 -16.81
CA GLN A 108 -21.44 20.19 -18.25
C GLN A 108 -20.09 19.97 -18.91
N PHE A 109 -19.89 18.81 -19.52
CA PHE A 109 -18.67 18.47 -20.25
C PHE A 109 -18.89 18.74 -21.76
N ALA A 110 -17.82 18.97 -22.49
CA ALA A 110 -17.84 19.28 -23.91
C ALA A 110 -16.66 18.63 -24.64
N GLY A 111 -16.75 18.60 -25.97
CA GLY A 111 -15.71 18.09 -26.86
C GLY A 111 -16.34 17.48 -28.11
N SER A 112 -15.59 17.44 -29.19
CA SER A 112 -16.04 16.87 -30.47
C SER A 112 -15.64 15.37 -30.58
N THR A 113 -14.69 14.93 -29.77
CA THR A 113 -14.19 13.53 -29.73
C THR A 113 -14.38 12.93 -28.35
N ALA A 114 -14.40 11.63 -28.30
CA ALA A 114 -14.46 10.87 -27.02
C ALA A 114 -13.32 11.26 -26.05
N ALA A 115 -12.12 11.47 -26.58
CA ALA A 115 -10.96 11.86 -25.77
C ALA A 115 -11.09 13.29 -25.20
N GLU A 116 -11.57 14.24 -25.99
CA GLU A 116 -11.83 15.61 -25.53
C GLU A 116 -12.94 15.66 -24.48
N GLN A 117 -13.99 14.88 -24.68
CA GLN A 117 -15.09 14.77 -23.72
C GLN A 117 -14.63 14.14 -22.40
N ALA A 118 -13.78 13.11 -22.43
CA ALA A 118 -13.20 12.52 -21.23
C ALA A 118 -12.28 13.51 -20.48
N ALA A 119 -11.47 14.28 -21.22
CA ALA A 119 -10.62 15.31 -20.63
C ALA A 119 -11.44 16.46 -20.00
N SER A 120 -12.53 16.86 -20.64
CA SER A 120 -13.47 17.86 -20.11
C SER A 120 -14.20 17.33 -18.87
N LEU A 121 -14.73 16.11 -18.94
CA LEU A 121 -15.40 15.42 -17.83
C LEU A 121 -14.50 15.31 -16.60
N LEU A 122 -13.23 14.95 -16.80
CA LEU A 122 -12.26 14.75 -15.72
C LEU A 122 -12.08 16.00 -14.84
N LYS A 123 -12.22 17.20 -15.40
CA LYS A 123 -12.10 18.47 -14.67
C LYS A 123 -13.21 18.68 -13.63
N MET A 124 -14.35 18.02 -13.82
CA MET A 124 -15.54 18.20 -12.98
C MET A 124 -15.91 16.96 -12.17
N LEU A 125 -15.27 15.82 -12.42
CA LEU A 125 -15.51 14.62 -11.65
C LEU A 125 -15.10 14.83 -10.19
N ALA A 126 -16.05 14.65 -9.28
CA ALA A 126 -15.86 14.72 -7.86
C ALA A 126 -16.63 13.58 -7.18
N SER A 127 -16.01 12.90 -6.25
CA SER A 127 -16.61 11.85 -5.43
C SER A 127 -15.94 11.86 -4.06
N ASP A 128 -16.67 11.50 -3.01
CA ASP A 128 -16.08 11.28 -1.68
C ASP A 128 -15.30 9.96 -1.62
N THR A 129 -15.66 9.00 -2.47
CA THR A 129 -15.11 7.65 -2.50
C THR A 129 -13.90 7.53 -3.42
N TYR A 130 -13.89 8.24 -4.57
CA TYR A 130 -12.89 8.06 -5.62
C TYR A 130 -12.10 9.34 -5.91
N ALA A 131 -10.82 9.16 -6.22
CA ALA A 131 -9.99 10.13 -6.92
C ALA A 131 -9.97 9.75 -8.41
N PHE A 132 -10.22 10.72 -9.29
CA PHE A 132 -10.24 10.49 -10.73
C PHE A 132 -8.98 11.02 -11.39
N SER A 133 -8.47 10.30 -12.38
CA SER A 133 -7.30 10.68 -13.18
C SER A 133 -7.47 10.19 -14.62
N ALA A 134 -6.68 10.77 -15.52
CA ALA A 134 -6.60 10.27 -16.89
C ALA A 134 -5.93 8.88 -16.89
N GLY A 135 -6.45 7.97 -17.69
CA GLY A 135 -5.82 6.69 -17.96
C GLY A 135 -4.78 6.77 -19.07
N THR A 136 -4.21 5.62 -19.42
CA THR A 136 -3.17 5.51 -20.47
C THR A 136 -3.75 5.50 -21.89
N ALA A 137 -4.99 5.03 -22.06
CA ALA A 137 -5.67 5.04 -23.35
C ALA A 137 -6.45 6.35 -23.55
N ALA A 138 -6.61 6.76 -24.81
CA ALA A 138 -7.39 7.94 -25.17
C ALA A 138 -8.85 7.79 -24.70
N GLY A 139 -9.37 8.80 -24.02
CA GLY A 139 -10.74 8.77 -23.47
C GLY A 139 -10.90 7.95 -22.20
N GLN A 140 -9.83 7.35 -21.67
CA GLN A 140 -9.87 6.54 -20.46
C GLN A 140 -9.80 7.41 -19.20
N ILE A 141 -10.65 7.06 -18.24
CA ILE A 141 -10.71 7.67 -16.90
C ILE A 141 -10.47 6.54 -15.88
N VAL A 142 -9.59 6.81 -14.93
CA VAL A 142 -9.29 5.91 -13.81
C VAL A 142 -9.92 6.47 -12.55
N ALA A 143 -10.66 5.62 -11.84
CA ALA A 143 -11.26 5.89 -10.55
C ALA A 143 -10.51 5.06 -9.49
N THR A 144 -9.74 5.72 -8.64
CA THR A 144 -8.98 5.10 -7.55
C THR A 144 -9.67 5.37 -6.23
N GLN A 145 -9.92 4.36 -5.42
CA GLN A 145 -10.48 4.56 -4.07
C GLN A 145 -9.58 5.51 -3.26
N LYS A 146 -10.16 6.51 -2.62
CA LYS A 146 -9.42 7.45 -1.75
C LYS A 146 -8.92 6.78 -0.48
N THR A 147 -9.70 5.83 0.03
CA THR A 147 -9.32 5.03 1.20
C THR A 147 -8.94 3.63 0.73
N ALA A 148 -7.69 3.25 0.94
CA ALA A 148 -7.25 1.89 0.67
C ALA A 148 -7.90 0.94 1.69
N SER A 149 -8.72 0.03 1.20
CA SER A 149 -9.48 -0.94 1.99
C SER A 149 -9.58 -2.26 1.26
N SER A 150 -9.57 -3.35 2.01
CA SER A 150 -9.87 -4.68 1.47
C SER A 150 -11.31 -4.81 0.95
N THR A 151 -12.20 -3.90 1.36
CA THR A 151 -13.51 -3.76 0.75
C THR A 151 -13.38 -2.94 -0.52
N GLU A 152 -13.39 -3.62 -1.65
CA GLU A 152 -13.26 -3.01 -2.96
C GLU A 152 -14.65 -2.76 -3.55
N THR A 153 -14.94 -1.50 -3.82
CA THR A 153 -16.21 -1.08 -4.44
C THR A 153 -15.91 -0.51 -5.82
N ALA A 154 -16.53 -1.05 -6.85
CA ALA A 154 -16.39 -0.54 -8.20
C ALA A 154 -17.13 0.79 -8.36
N VAL A 155 -16.54 1.73 -9.10
CA VAL A 155 -17.23 2.96 -9.51
C VAL A 155 -18.43 2.59 -10.40
N VAL A 156 -19.58 3.19 -10.13
CA VAL A 156 -20.78 2.95 -10.92
C VAL A 156 -20.83 3.99 -12.03
N VAL A 157 -20.92 3.51 -13.28
CA VAL A 157 -21.06 4.35 -14.48
C VAL A 157 -22.30 3.91 -15.24
N SER A 158 -23.14 4.86 -15.59
CA SER A 158 -24.34 4.63 -16.40
C SER A 158 -24.57 5.82 -17.36
N LYS A 159 -25.48 5.67 -18.30
CA LYS A 159 -25.79 6.75 -19.25
C LYS A 159 -27.28 6.84 -19.56
N THR A 160 -27.71 8.04 -19.87
CA THR A 160 -28.95 8.32 -20.61
C THR A 160 -28.52 8.99 -21.91
N ALA A 161 -28.26 8.17 -22.92
CA ALA A 161 -27.71 8.59 -24.19
C ALA A 161 -28.16 7.66 -25.31
N SER A 162 -28.42 8.18 -26.49
CA SER A 162 -28.71 7.41 -27.68
C SER A 162 -27.45 7.18 -28.53
N THR A 163 -26.55 8.17 -28.55
CA THR A 163 -25.34 8.18 -29.38
C THR A 163 -24.08 7.86 -28.54
N GLY A 164 -23.87 8.56 -27.44
CA GLY A 164 -22.71 8.44 -26.62
C GLY A 164 -22.57 7.04 -26.02
N ALA A 165 -21.34 6.53 -25.93
CA ALA A 165 -21.03 5.23 -25.36
C ALA A 165 -19.77 5.28 -24.48
N PHE A 166 -19.72 4.39 -23.49
CA PHE A 166 -18.56 4.14 -22.67
C PHE A 166 -18.27 2.64 -22.58
N SER A 167 -17.03 2.27 -22.28
CA SER A 167 -16.63 0.88 -22.05
C SER A 167 -17.18 0.37 -20.73
N ALA A 168 -17.25 -0.94 -20.59
CA ALA A 168 -17.47 -1.54 -19.27
C ALA A 168 -16.44 -1.02 -18.25
N VAL A 169 -16.86 -0.91 -17.00
CA VAL A 169 -15.95 -0.58 -15.91
C VAL A 169 -15.11 -1.81 -15.60
N GLU A 170 -13.81 -1.68 -15.76
CA GLU A 170 -12.85 -2.77 -15.53
C GLU A 170 -11.98 -2.46 -14.34
N LYS A 171 -11.72 -3.48 -13.51
CA LYS A 171 -10.78 -3.37 -12.40
C LYS A 171 -9.36 -3.44 -12.94
N ILE A 172 -8.57 -2.39 -12.70
CA ILE A 172 -7.18 -2.31 -13.19
C ILE A 172 -6.15 -2.50 -12.06
N ALA A 173 -6.55 -2.30 -10.81
CA ALA A 173 -5.73 -2.59 -9.64
C ALA A 173 -6.60 -3.11 -8.50
N SER A 174 -6.13 -4.13 -7.80
CA SER A 174 -6.71 -4.60 -6.54
C SER A 174 -6.10 -3.85 -5.37
N TYR A 175 -6.85 -3.78 -4.28
CA TYR A 175 -6.27 -3.44 -3.01
C TYR A 175 -5.08 -4.36 -2.75
N SER A 176 -3.98 -3.78 -2.34
CA SER A 176 -2.85 -4.52 -1.82
C SER A 176 -2.27 -3.79 -0.62
N GLU A 177 -1.86 -4.56 0.36
CA GLU A 177 -1.06 -4.08 1.46
C GLU A 177 0.37 -4.59 1.23
N ALA A 178 1.33 -3.67 1.22
CA ALA A 178 2.72 -4.07 1.07
C ALA A 178 3.11 -4.87 2.31
N ALA A 179 3.07 -6.19 2.17
CA ALA A 179 3.70 -7.07 3.13
C ALA A 179 5.21 -6.98 2.90
N GLY A 180 5.99 -6.88 3.97
CA GLY A 180 7.43 -7.07 3.90
C GLY A 180 7.77 -8.44 3.32
N ASN A 181 8.98 -8.60 2.85
CA ASN A 181 9.48 -9.90 2.41
C ASN A 181 10.31 -10.62 3.48
N ALA A 182 10.43 -10.00 4.66
CA ALA A 182 11.18 -10.51 5.81
C ALA A 182 10.69 -9.87 7.12
N LEU A 183 11.13 -10.41 8.25
CA LEU A 183 10.97 -9.81 9.57
C LEU A 183 12.34 -9.55 10.18
N LEU A 184 12.47 -8.50 10.99
CA LEU A 184 13.68 -8.27 11.78
C LEU A 184 13.77 -9.36 12.87
N LEU A 185 14.93 -10.03 12.96
CA LEU A 185 15.08 -11.17 13.87
C LEU A 185 15.36 -10.76 15.30
N HIS A 186 16.09 -9.65 15.51
CA HIS A 186 16.49 -9.14 16.82
C HIS A 186 16.24 -7.63 16.90
N ASP A 187 16.12 -7.11 18.12
CA ASP A 187 16.06 -5.68 18.35
C ASP A 187 17.37 -5.01 17.89
N VAL A 188 17.24 -3.86 17.24
CA VAL A 188 18.38 -3.08 16.73
C VAL A 188 18.25 -1.64 17.20
N ASP A 189 19.29 -1.15 17.89
CA ASP A 189 19.38 0.27 18.23
C ASP A 189 19.82 1.09 17.01
N VAL A 190 18.92 1.94 16.54
CA VAL A 190 19.12 2.82 15.39
C VAL A 190 19.13 4.31 15.80
N THR A 191 19.34 4.59 17.05
CA THR A 191 19.35 5.96 17.61
C THR A 191 20.32 6.88 16.88
N SER A 192 21.52 6.39 16.62
CA SER A 192 22.59 7.17 15.99
C SER A 192 22.59 7.11 14.46
N GLY A 193 21.61 6.44 13.86
CA GLY A 193 21.51 6.25 12.40
C GLY A 193 21.24 4.80 12.03
N ALA A 194 21.46 4.45 10.77
CA ALA A 194 21.33 3.09 10.30
C ALA A 194 22.31 2.14 11.01
N ALA A 195 21.86 0.95 11.37
CA ALA A 195 22.65 -0.03 12.13
C ALA A 195 22.57 -1.43 11.52
N ASN A 196 23.55 -2.28 11.83
CA ASN A 196 23.55 -3.66 11.38
C ASN A 196 22.49 -4.47 12.13
N GLY A 197 21.74 -5.26 11.39
CA GLY A 197 20.72 -6.16 11.90
C GLY A 197 20.70 -7.49 11.17
N THR A 198 19.72 -8.30 11.49
CA THR A 198 19.50 -9.61 10.87
C THR A 198 18.06 -9.74 10.45
N ALA A 199 17.83 -10.00 9.16
CA ALA A 199 16.53 -10.26 8.60
C ALA A 199 16.24 -11.76 8.57
N LEU A 200 15.10 -12.16 9.11
CA LEU A 200 14.54 -13.49 8.97
C LEU A 200 13.82 -13.58 7.62
N ILE A 201 14.31 -14.44 6.74
CA ILE A 201 13.76 -14.62 5.38
C ILE A 201 13.00 -15.94 5.21
N PHE A 202 13.15 -16.86 6.15
CA PHE A 202 12.40 -18.12 6.23
C PHE A 202 12.28 -18.55 7.69
N GLY A 203 11.11 -19.00 8.11
CA GLY A 203 10.91 -19.54 9.46
C GLY A 203 9.50 -19.32 10.00
N PHE A 204 9.34 -19.70 11.27
CA PHE A 204 8.08 -19.58 12.01
C PHE A 204 8.28 -18.64 13.20
N VAL A 205 7.44 -17.63 13.30
CA VAL A 205 7.44 -16.61 14.35
C VAL A 205 6.21 -16.77 15.22
N ASN A 206 6.40 -16.73 16.54
CA ASN A 206 5.30 -16.67 17.49
C ASN A 206 4.87 -15.20 17.68
N TRP A 207 3.66 -14.88 17.23
CA TRP A 207 3.11 -13.52 17.30
C TRP A 207 3.06 -12.99 18.75
N ASN A 208 2.79 -13.87 19.74
CA ASN A 208 2.71 -13.48 21.15
C ASN A 208 4.07 -13.02 21.75
N LEU A 209 5.18 -13.35 21.09
CA LEU A 209 6.53 -12.95 21.52
C LEU A 209 7.00 -11.65 20.85
N ILE A 210 6.25 -11.13 19.87
CA ILE A 210 6.54 -9.85 19.24
C ILE A 210 6.18 -8.72 20.21
N ASN A 211 7.01 -7.69 20.26
CA ASN A 211 6.77 -6.52 21.12
C ASN A 211 5.40 -5.89 20.82
N SER A 212 4.62 -5.63 21.89
CA SER A 212 3.25 -5.12 21.78
C SER A 212 3.14 -3.79 21.01
N THR A 213 4.21 -2.97 21.04
CA THR A 213 4.27 -1.70 20.31
C THR A 213 4.12 -1.87 18.79
N ILE A 214 4.62 -2.98 18.25
CA ILE A 214 4.59 -3.24 16.81
C ILE A 214 3.62 -4.35 16.39
N GLN A 215 3.01 -5.06 17.33
CA GLN A 215 2.09 -6.17 17.03
C GLN A 215 0.96 -5.79 16.08
N SER A 216 0.44 -4.57 16.17
CA SER A 216 -0.62 -4.07 15.28
C SER A 216 -0.18 -3.93 13.82
N SER A 217 1.12 -3.80 13.56
CA SER A 217 1.70 -3.72 12.22
C SER A 217 2.11 -5.08 11.64
N VAL A 218 1.97 -6.16 12.42
CA VAL A 218 2.39 -7.51 12.01
C VAL A 218 1.19 -8.35 11.61
N SER A 219 1.14 -8.72 10.33
CA SER A 219 0.13 -9.66 9.82
C SER A 219 0.43 -11.08 10.27
N THR A 220 -0.60 -11.84 10.61
CA THR A 220 -0.50 -13.26 10.97
C THR A 220 -0.91 -14.14 9.79
N GLY A 221 -0.28 -15.27 9.63
CA GLY A 221 -0.61 -16.25 8.59
C GLY A 221 0.60 -17.05 8.11
N ILE A 222 0.33 -18.04 7.28
CA ILE A 222 1.36 -18.80 6.57
C ILE A 222 1.93 -17.91 5.47
N ASN A 223 3.27 -17.84 5.40
CA ASN A 223 3.99 -17.00 4.43
C ASN A 223 3.54 -15.52 4.46
N ALA A 224 3.24 -15.00 5.66
CA ALA A 224 2.80 -13.61 5.82
C ALA A 224 3.85 -12.60 5.33
N TYR A 225 5.13 -12.96 5.37
CA TYR A 225 6.26 -12.15 4.91
C TYR A 225 7.21 -13.01 4.04
N GLY A 226 6.91 -13.14 2.76
CA GLY A 226 7.66 -14.01 1.87
C GLY A 226 7.55 -15.48 2.28
N ALA A 227 8.64 -16.07 2.80
CA ALA A 227 8.64 -17.44 3.34
C ALA A 227 8.58 -17.48 4.88
N VAL A 228 8.29 -16.37 5.55
CA VAL A 228 8.13 -16.30 7.01
C VAL A 228 6.65 -16.42 7.36
N SER A 229 6.33 -17.36 8.24
CA SER A 229 4.99 -17.58 8.78
C SER A 229 4.90 -17.01 10.20
N VAL A 230 3.83 -16.27 10.49
CA VAL A 230 3.56 -15.69 11.82
C VAL A 230 2.33 -16.36 12.40
N ILE A 231 2.50 -17.04 13.53
CA ILE A 231 1.50 -17.90 14.13
C ILE A 231 1.13 -17.35 15.52
N LYS A 232 -0.17 -17.27 15.80
CA LYS A 232 -0.68 -17.05 17.16
C LYS A 232 -0.72 -18.41 17.86
N MET A 233 0.09 -18.56 18.88
CA MET A 233 0.17 -19.80 19.67
C MET A 233 -0.49 -19.58 21.03
#